data_fab6324876d0424645e2a42e014344f8
#
_entry.id   fab6324876d0424645e2a42e014344f8
#
_cell.length_a   1.000
_cell.length_b   1.000
_cell.length_c   1.000
_cell.angle_alpha   90.00
_cell.angle_beta   90.00
_cell.angle_gamma   90.00
#
_symmetry.space_group_name_H-M   'P 1'
#
loop_
_entity.id
_entity.type
_entity.pdbx_description
1 polymer ?
#
loop_
_entity_poly.entity_id
_entity_poly.type
_entity_poly.pdbx_seq_one_letter_code
_entity_poly.pdbx_strand_id
1 'polypeptide(L)'
;MATSAPASCDSRPVFWQRQPRFPLPIMQFLRDRLTIAMEDPAQRSVLAWPTILGAPRLVEEFPDGIPFAVLMKRAASLLGPMGLASPEACWERDLDNCPDTAELGPEGWKAHRSWLPMGSLVSLRAGVTLLALMGHPEGEAFPLSAASALFNSALYHECHDVLEPLWGRSRGHLKADIQGLILLTAGFHHQQLHNAVGMVGLWEDAVALLAPRSGELETPWGTLNYTAAVEAASTRLAWMEGKDRDTDLAPLWDLPRPTWELL
;
A
#
# COMPACT_ATOMS: atom_id res chain seq x y z
N MET A 1 27.63 -36.62 8.78
CA MET A 1 26.53 -35.87 9.36
C MET A 1 26.33 -34.64 8.49
N ALA A 2 25.35 -34.67 7.62
CA ALA A 2 25.03 -33.54 6.74
C ALA A 2 24.14 -32.57 7.52
N THR A 3 24.65 -31.37 7.81
CA THR A 3 23.90 -30.26 8.36
C THR A 3 23.00 -29.73 7.26
N SER A 4 21.69 -30.02 7.36
CA SER A 4 20.65 -29.36 6.54
C SER A 4 20.69 -27.87 6.81
N ALA A 5 20.98 -27.07 5.80
CA ALA A 5 20.78 -25.62 5.86
C ALA A 5 19.29 -25.32 6.19
N PRO A 6 19.01 -24.34 7.05
CA PRO A 6 17.64 -23.96 7.30
C PRO A 6 17.01 -23.48 5.99
N ALA A 7 15.82 -23.98 5.67
CA ALA A 7 15.02 -23.51 4.57
C ALA A 7 14.87 -21.98 4.69
N SER A 8 15.31 -21.25 3.68
CA SER A 8 15.07 -19.81 3.62
C SER A 8 13.55 -19.60 3.68
N CYS A 9 13.09 -19.01 4.76
CA CYS A 9 11.72 -18.52 4.84
C CYS A 9 11.54 -17.57 3.66
N ASP A 10 10.71 -17.96 2.69
CA ASP A 10 10.39 -17.11 1.54
C ASP A 10 9.73 -15.84 2.04
N SER A 11 10.51 -14.77 2.18
CA SER A 11 10.10 -13.50 2.77
C SER A 11 9.29 -12.63 1.80
N ARG A 12 8.53 -13.26 0.89
CA ARG A 12 7.69 -12.52 -0.04
C ARG A 12 6.60 -11.76 0.72
N PRO A 13 6.39 -10.48 0.41
CA PRO A 13 5.31 -9.72 1.03
C PRO A 13 3.96 -10.39 0.76
N VAL A 14 3.05 -10.29 1.73
CA VAL A 14 1.71 -10.87 1.63
C VAL A 14 0.96 -10.45 0.35
N PHE A 15 1.25 -9.24 -0.15
CA PHE A 15 0.63 -8.73 -1.38
C PHE A 15 1.38 -9.08 -2.66
N TRP A 16 2.51 -9.82 -2.58
CA TRP A 16 3.22 -10.32 -3.76
C TRP A 16 2.49 -11.51 -4.37
N GLN A 17 1.30 -11.26 -4.90
CA GLN A 17 0.44 -12.21 -5.61
C GLN A 17 -0.73 -11.47 -6.26
N ARG A 18 -1.54 -12.21 -7.04
CA ARG A 18 -2.78 -11.69 -7.59
C ARG A 18 -3.68 -11.12 -6.50
N GLN A 19 -4.18 -9.90 -6.73
CA GLN A 19 -5.10 -9.21 -5.84
C GLN A 19 -6.49 -9.10 -6.49
N PRO A 20 -7.57 -9.17 -5.74
CA PRO A 20 -8.89 -8.83 -6.23
C PRO A 20 -8.95 -7.31 -6.50
N ARG A 21 -9.76 -6.92 -7.47
CA ARG A 21 -10.04 -5.51 -7.72
C ARG A 21 -10.98 -4.98 -6.65
N PHE A 22 -10.52 -3.97 -5.91
CA PHE A 22 -11.38 -3.29 -4.96
C PHE A 22 -12.45 -2.44 -5.66
N PRO A 23 -13.68 -2.38 -5.14
CA PRO A 23 -14.66 -1.37 -5.50
C PRO A 23 -14.11 0.04 -5.27
N LEU A 24 -14.48 0.97 -6.16
CA LEU A 24 -14.01 2.36 -6.07
C LEU A 24 -14.22 3.03 -4.70
N PRO A 25 -15.36 2.85 -4.00
CA PRO A 25 -15.54 3.43 -2.67
C PRO A 25 -14.51 2.95 -1.64
N ILE A 26 -14.10 1.67 -1.69
CA ILE A 26 -13.07 1.12 -0.79
C ILE A 26 -11.70 1.73 -1.12
N MET A 27 -11.37 1.81 -2.40
CA MET A 27 -10.12 2.44 -2.84
C MET A 27 -10.04 3.90 -2.38
N GLN A 28 -11.12 4.66 -2.59
CA GLN A 28 -11.21 6.06 -2.16
C GLN A 28 -11.04 6.19 -0.64
N PHE A 29 -11.74 5.36 0.12
CA PHE A 29 -11.62 5.35 1.58
C PHE A 29 -10.19 5.10 2.07
N LEU A 30 -9.49 4.11 1.51
CA LEU A 30 -8.10 3.80 1.88
C LEU A 30 -7.16 4.94 1.46
N ARG A 31 -7.35 5.51 0.28
CA ARG A 31 -6.59 6.66 -0.21
C ARG A 31 -6.74 7.89 0.69
N ASP A 32 -7.96 8.22 1.09
CA ASP A 32 -8.23 9.37 1.98
C ASP A 32 -7.52 9.19 3.32
N ARG A 33 -7.55 7.97 3.89
CA ARG A 33 -6.84 7.65 5.14
C ARG A 33 -5.33 7.71 4.97
N LEU A 34 -4.79 7.22 3.87
CA LEU A 34 -3.37 7.33 3.56
C LEU A 34 -2.95 8.80 3.43
N THR A 35 -3.73 9.62 2.73
CA THR A 35 -3.43 11.05 2.56
C THR A 35 -3.34 11.74 3.92
N ILE A 36 -4.32 11.58 4.80
CA ILE A 36 -4.30 12.13 6.16
C ILE A 36 -3.06 11.65 6.93
N ALA A 37 -2.77 10.36 6.89
CA ALA A 37 -1.62 9.76 7.60
C ALA A 37 -0.26 10.25 7.08
N MET A 38 -0.19 10.64 5.81
CA MET A 38 1.03 11.20 5.19
C MET A 38 1.22 12.69 5.51
N GLU A 39 0.14 13.46 5.62
CA GLU A 39 0.20 14.89 5.89
C GLU A 39 0.54 15.20 7.34
N ASP A 40 0.09 14.38 8.28
CA ASP A 40 0.32 14.59 9.71
C ASP A 40 0.65 13.27 10.43
N PRO A 41 1.89 13.10 10.92
CA PRO A 41 2.29 11.90 11.68
C PRO A 41 1.41 11.60 12.88
N ALA A 42 0.88 12.63 13.56
CA ALA A 42 -0.02 12.45 14.70
C ALA A 42 -1.37 11.83 14.30
N GLN A 43 -1.68 11.89 13.01
CA GLN A 43 -2.92 11.36 12.45
C GLN A 43 -2.79 9.98 11.81
N ARG A 44 -1.62 9.33 11.87
CA ARG A 44 -1.44 7.97 11.33
C ARG A 44 -2.38 6.94 11.94
N SER A 45 -2.88 7.23 13.14
CA SER A 45 -3.92 6.43 13.81
C SER A 45 -5.20 6.25 12.99
N VAL A 46 -5.49 7.10 11.99
CA VAL A 46 -6.66 6.94 11.10
C VAL A 46 -6.64 5.59 10.35
N LEU A 47 -5.46 5.02 10.13
CA LEU A 47 -5.30 3.70 9.50
C LEU A 47 -5.65 2.54 10.45
N ALA A 48 -5.76 2.79 11.75
CA ALA A 48 -6.17 1.76 12.70
C ALA A 48 -7.62 1.32 12.48
N TRP A 49 -8.52 2.23 12.08
CA TRP A 49 -9.93 1.89 11.89
C TRP A 49 -10.17 0.87 10.79
N PRO A 50 -9.71 1.04 9.55
CA PRO A 50 -9.85 0.01 8.54
C PRO A 50 -9.13 -1.29 8.94
N THR A 51 -8.01 -1.20 9.68
CA THR A 51 -7.29 -2.37 10.18
C THR A 51 -8.15 -3.18 11.17
N ILE A 52 -8.85 -2.52 12.07
CA ILE A 52 -9.65 -3.18 13.11
C ILE A 52 -10.99 -3.63 12.54
N LEU A 53 -11.72 -2.73 11.87
CA LEU A 53 -13.08 -2.99 11.41
C LEU A 53 -13.15 -4.10 10.36
N GLY A 54 -12.11 -4.28 9.55
CA GLY A 54 -12.01 -5.38 8.59
C GLY A 54 -11.49 -6.70 9.18
N ALA A 55 -11.14 -6.74 10.47
CA ALA A 55 -10.58 -7.95 11.08
C ALA A 55 -11.64 -9.07 11.16
N PRO A 56 -11.44 -10.24 10.51
CA PRO A 56 -12.48 -11.28 10.38
C PRO A 56 -13.03 -11.75 11.71
N ARG A 57 -12.14 -11.95 12.70
CA ARG A 57 -12.56 -12.43 14.03
C ARG A 57 -13.49 -11.46 14.76
N LEU A 58 -13.29 -10.15 14.56
CA LEU A 58 -14.13 -9.14 15.19
C LEU A 58 -15.54 -9.15 14.60
N VAL A 59 -15.63 -9.37 13.30
CA VAL A 59 -16.90 -9.49 12.59
C VAL A 59 -17.67 -10.75 12.99
N GLU A 60 -16.97 -11.86 13.17
CA GLU A 60 -17.57 -13.12 13.62
C GLU A 60 -18.05 -13.04 15.07
N GLU A 61 -17.28 -12.36 15.93
CA GLU A 61 -17.59 -12.18 17.35
C GLU A 61 -18.77 -11.22 17.57
N PHE A 62 -18.94 -10.22 16.69
CA PHE A 62 -19.97 -9.17 16.83
C PHE A 62 -20.80 -9.03 15.52
N PRO A 63 -21.66 -9.98 15.19
CA PRO A 63 -22.40 -9.98 13.94
C PRO A 63 -23.43 -8.85 13.80
N ASP A 64 -23.92 -8.31 14.92
CA ASP A 64 -24.97 -7.30 14.96
C ASP A 64 -24.44 -5.87 15.22
N GLY A 65 -23.16 -5.74 15.52
CA GLY A 65 -22.49 -4.48 15.79
C GLY A 65 -21.38 -4.64 16.81
N ILE A 66 -20.31 -3.84 16.71
CA ILE A 66 -19.16 -3.91 17.61
C ILE A 66 -19.33 -2.86 18.69
N PRO A 67 -19.36 -3.27 20.00
CA PRO A 67 -19.42 -2.33 21.10
C PRO A 67 -18.25 -1.32 21.05
N PHE A 68 -18.53 -0.05 21.23
CA PHE A 68 -17.53 1.02 21.19
C PHE A 68 -16.33 0.73 22.11
N ALA A 69 -16.59 0.26 23.34
CA ALA A 69 -15.53 -0.10 24.28
C ALA A 69 -14.58 -1.19 23.73
N VAL A 70 -15.09 -2.12 22.93
CA VAL A 70 -14.28 -3.17 22.27
C VAL A 70 -13.42 -2.54 21.19
N LEU A 71 -13.97 -1.66 20.37
CA LEU A 71 -13.22 -0.93 19.34
C LEU A 71 -12.10 -0.12 19.97
N MET A 72 -12.39 0.66 21.00
CA MET A 72 -11.41 1.49 21.71
C MET A 72 -10.29 0.65 22.32
N LYS A 73 -10.62 -0.49 22.94
CA LYS A 73 -9.63 -1.41 23.48
C LYS A 73 -8.73 -2.00 22.37
N ARG A 74 -9.29 -2.38 21.23
CA ARG A 74 -8.53 -2.90 20.09
C ARG A 74 -7.63 -1.83 19.50
N ALA A 75 -8.14 -0.60 19.32
CA ALA A 75 -7.36 0.52 18.84
C ALA A 75 -6.21 0.87 19.78
N ALA A 76 -6.45 0.95 21.08
CA ALA A 76 -5.41 1.18 22.07
C ALA A 76 -4.32 0.10 22.05
N SER A 77 -4.72 -1.16 21.87
CA SER A 77 -3.78 -2.29 21.75
C SER A 77 -2.93 -2.23 20.47
N LEU A 78 -3.47 -1.71 19.39
CA LEU A 78 -2.75 -1.53 18.12
C LEU A 78 -1.84 -0.31 18.17
N LEU A 79 -2.33 0.83 18.63
CA LEU A 79 -1.67 2.13 18.55
C LEU A 79 -0.65 2.36 19.69
N GLY A 80 -0.92 1.83 20.87
CA GLY A 80 -0.07 2.02 22.05
C GLY A 80 1.39 1.64 21.84
N PRO A 81 1.71 0.45 21.31
CA PRO A 81 3.08 0.05 20.99
C PRO A 81 3.79 0.96 19.96
N MET A 82 3.02 1.68 19.16
CA MET A 82 3.52 2.60 18.13
C MET A 82 3.70 4.03 18.65
N GLY A 83 3.32 4.31 19.91
CA GLY A 83 3.36 5.65 20.48
C GLY A 83 2.38 6.64 19.85
N LEU A 84 1.36 6.15 19.16
CA LEU A 84 0.35 6.99 18.51
C LEU A 84 -0.71 7.47 19.52
N ALA A 85 -1.31 8.61 19.19
CA ALA A 85 -2.29 9.28 20.03
C ALA A 85 -3.51 8.41 20.35
N SER A 86 -4.26 8.83 21.40
CA SER A 86 -5.49 8.17 21.82
C SER A 86 -6.43 7.90 20.66
N PRO A 87 -6.94 6.68 20.57
CA PRO A 87 -7.92 6.32 19.56
C PRO A 87 -9.21 7.15 19.62
N GLU A 88 -9.55 7.74 20.78
CA GLU A 88 -10.73 8.59 20.95
C GLU A 88 -10.70 9.84 20.07
N ALA A 89 -9.59 10.55 20.04
CA ALA A 89 -9.43 11.74 19.19
C ALA A 89 -9.51 11.43 17.69
N CYS A 90 -9.17 10.20 17.29
CA CYS A 90 -9.29 9.76 15.91
C CYS A 90 -10.71 9.34 15.55
N TRP A 91 -11.43 8.76 16.52
CA TRP A 91 -12.78 8.27 16.32
C TRP A 91 -13.74 9.40 15.98
N GLU A 92 -13.77 10.47 16.80
CA GLU A 92 -14.66 11.62 16.61
C GLU A 92 -14.46 12.28 15.25
N ARG A 93 -13.22 12.35 14.78
CA ARG A 93 -12.88 12.95 13.50
C ARG A 93 -13.19 12.05 12.31
N ASP A 94 -12.91 10.76 12.43
CA ASP A 94 -12.86 9.84 11.28
C ASP A 94 -14.17 9.10 11.04
N LEU A 95 -15.06 9.10 12.04
CA LEU A 95 -16.37 8.48 12.00
C LEU A 95 -17.49 9.52 12.28
N ASP A 96 -17.31 10.73 11.80
CA ASP A 96 -18.22 11.88 11.92
C ASP A 96 -19.71 11.56 11.70
N ASN A 97 -20.02 10.40 11.17
CA ASN A 97 -21.37 9.93 10.92
C ASN A 97 -21.91 8.93 11.96
N CYS A 98 -21.15 8.68 13.05
CA CYS A 98 -21.56 7.81 14.15
C CYS A 98 -21.32 8.47 15.52
N PRO A 99 -21.82 9.71 15.76
CA PRO A 99 -21.38 10.52 16.88
C PRO A 99 -21.85 10.04 18.26
N ASP A 100 -22.92 9.28 18.39
CA ASP A 100 -23.60 9.12 19.69
C ASP A 100 -23.88 7.66 20.10
N THR A 101 -23.32 6.67 19.47
CA THR A 101 -23.64 5.30 19.81
C THR A 101 -22.43 4.60 20.37
N ALA A 102 -22.57 4.02 21.56
CA ALA A 102 -21.62 3.09 22.16
C ALA A 102 -21.39 1.83 21.29
N GLU A 103 -22.03 1.78 20.13
CA GLU A 103 -21.94 0.74 19.11
C GLU A 103 -21.89 1.45 17.75
N LEU A 104 -21.19 0.87 16.78
CA LEU A 104 -21.38 1.30 15.39
C LEU A 104 -22.88 1.18 15.10
N GLY A 105 -23.54 2.31 14.91
CA GLY A 105 -24.97 2.33 14.66
C GLY A 105 -25.34 1.44 13.47
N PRO A 106 -26.59 0.97 13.39
CA PRO A 106 -27.03 0.02 12.37
C PRO A 106 -26.68 0.42 10.93
N GLU A 107 -26.71 1.72 10.63
CA GLU A 107 -26.40 2.22 9.28
C GLU A 107 -24.89 2.22 8.99
N GLY A 108 -24.05 2.60 9.95
CA GLY A 108 -22.60 2.53 9.81
C GLY A 108 -22.11 1.09 9.69
N TRP A 109 -22.69 0.19 10.51
CA TRP A 109 -22.39 -1.23 10.42
C TRP A 109 -22.87 -1.85 9.10
N LYS A 110 -24.04 -1.45 8.60
CA LYS A 110 -24.59 -1.91 7.33
C LYS A 110 -23.75 -1.43 6.15
N ALA A 111 -23.32 -0.19 6.15
CA ALA A 111 -22.38 0.32 5.16
C ALA A 111 -21.06 -0.48 5.22
N HIS A 112 -20.58 -0.79 6.41
CA HIS A 112 -19.38 -1.57 6.64
C HIS A 112 -19.54 -3.04 6.20
N ARG A 113 -20.71 -3.65 6.43
CA ARG A 113 -21.02 -5.01 5.97
C ARG A 113 -20.89 -5.19 4.46
N SER A 114 -21.13 -4.15 3.66
CA SER A 114 -20.91 -4.22 2.22
C SER A 114 -19.44 -4.48 1.86
N TRP A 115 -18.52 -4.18 2.78
CA TRP A 115 -17.08 -4.39 2.63
C TRP A 115 -16.62 -5.74 3.19
N LEU A 116 -17.44 -6.46 3.95
CA LEU A 116 -17.05 -7.69 4.64
C LEU A 116 -16.46 -8.77 3.74
N PRO A 117 -16.93 -8.99 2.51
CA PRO A 117 -16.31 -9.97 1.61
C PRO A 117 -14.83 -9.66 1.30
N MET A 118 -14.43 -8.39 1.47
CA MET A 118 -13.08 -7.90 1.26
C MET A 118 -12.44 -7.36 2.55
N GLY A 119 -13.16 -7.42 3.67
CA GLY A 119 -12.79 -6.79 4.94
C GLY A 119 -11.43 -7.24 5.45
N SER A 120 -11.11 -8.54 5.38
CA SER A 120 -9.81 -9.06 5.78
C SER A 120 -8.66 -8.48 4.96
N LEU A 121 -8.87 -8.29 3.67
CA LEU A 121 -7.87 -7.71 2.78
C LEU A 121 -7.72 -6.21 3.00
N VAL A 122 -8.83 -5.49 3.23
CA VAL A 122 -8.82 -4.07 3.63
C VAL A 122 -8.07 -3.88 4.94
N SER A 123 -8.38 -4.70 5.95
CA SER A 123 -7.71 -4.71 7.24
C SER A 123 -6.20 -4.93 7.11
N LEU A 124 -5.82 -5.94 6.32
CA LEU A 124 -4.42 -6.27 6.12
C LEU A 124 -3.66 -5.15 5.38
N ARG A 125 -4.25 -4.58 4.31
CA ARG A 125 -3.64 -3.47 3.57
C ARG A 125 -3.45 -2.24 4.46
N ALA A 126 -4.48 -1.83 5.18
CA ALA A 126 -4.38 -0.69 6.10
C ALA A 126 -3.35 -0.92 7.21
N GLY A 127 -3.31 -2.13 7.77
CA GLY A 127 -2.34 -2.49 8.80
C GLY A 127 -0.89 -2.49 8.31
N VAL A 128 -0.63 -3.05 7.12
CA VAL A 128 0.71 -3.02 6.52
C VAL A 128 1.10 -1.59 6.11
N THR A 129 0.16 -0.80 5.60
CA THR A 129 0.39 0.62 5.32
C THR A 129 0.79 1.37 6.59
N LEU A 130 0.05 1.19 7.69
CA LEU A 130 0.39 1.80 8.97
C LEU A 130 1.80 1.42 9.43
N LEU A 131 2.14 0.14 9.39
CA LEU A 131 3.47 -0.35 9.75
C LEU A 131 4.58 0.23 8.86
N ALA A 132 4.33 0.32 7.56
CA ALA A 132 5.27 0.93 6.62
C ALA A 132 5.54 2.40 6.95
N LEU A 133 4.49 3.17 7.29
CA LEU A 133 4.65 4.57 7.68
C LEU A 133 5.37 4.74 9.04
N MET A 134 5.09 3.85 10.00
CA MET A 134 5.70 3.91 11.34
C MET A 134 7.18 3.49 11.36
N GLY A 135 7.62 2.73 10.37
CA GLY A 135 9.01 2.24 10.27
C GLY A 135 10.03 3.31 9.86
N HIS A 136 9.59 4.53 9.51
CA HIS A 136 10.45 5.57 8.96
C HIS A 136 10.44 6.85 9.79
N PRO A 137 11.62 7.52 9.91
CA PRO A 137 11.71 8.77 10.64
C PRO A 137 10.90 9.87 9.95
N GLU A 138 10.37 10.77 10.77
CA GLU A 138 9.70 11.98 10.30
C GLU A 138 10.72 12.96 9.72
N GLY A 139 10.26 13.85 8.85
CA GLY A 139 11.07 14.90 8.24
C GLY A 139 10.94 14.97 6.73
N GLU A 140 11.80 15.73 6.10
CA GLU A 140 11.76 15.98 4.66
C GLU A 140 11.88 14.68 3.82
N ALA A 141 12.67 13.72 4.31
CA ALA A 141 12.86 12.43 3.64
C ALA A 141 11.66 11.48 3.76
N PHE A 142 10.72 11.74 4.68
CA PHE A 142 9.62 10.82 4.99
C PHE A 142 8.78 10.40 3.77
N PRO A 143 8.37 11.29 2.84
CA PRO A 143 7.53 10.87 1.72
C PRO A 143 8.22 9.86 0.79
N LEU A 144 9.52 10.00 0.56
CA LEU A 144 10.27 9.07 -0.29
C LEU A 144 10.52 7.74 0.42
N SER A 145 10.82 7.78 1.72
CA SER A 145 11.00 6.58 2.53
C SER A 145 9.70 5.79 2.69
N ALA A 146 8.57 6.48 2.88
CA ALA A 146 7.25 5.87 2.89
C ALA A 146 6.93 5.19 1.54
N ALA A 147 7.18 5.88 0.43
CA ALA A 147 6.99 5.31 -0.91
C ALA A 147 7.83 4.04 -1.12
N SER A 148 9.11 4.07 -0.70
CA SER A 148 10.00 2.90 -0.77
C SER A 148 9.48 1.72 0.07
N ALA A 149 9.05 1.98 1.30
CA ALA A 149 8.50 0.95 2.19
C ALA A 149 7.22 0.32 1.64
N LEU A 150 6.32 1.14 1.09
CA LEU A 150 5.08 0.68 0.47
C LEU A 150 5.38 -0.16 -0.79
N PHE A 151 6.30 0.29 -1.64
CA PHE A 151 6.75 -0.46 -2.81
C PHE A 151 7.31 -1.82 -2.42
N ASN A 152 8.24 -1.84 -1.45
CA ASN A 152 8.86 -3.05 -0.94
C ASN A 152 7.89 -3.99 -0.22
N SER A 153 6.74 -3.47 0.23
CA SER A 153 5.63 -4.26 0.77
C SER A 153 4.64 -4.74 -0.29
N ALA A 154 4.91 -4.50 -1.58
CA ALA A 154 4.02 -4.75 -2.70
C ALA A 154 2.66 -4.02 -2.59
N LEU A 155 2.62 -2.90 -1.88
CA LEU A 155 1.49 -1.98 -1.80
C LEU A 155 1.64 -0.91 -2.90
N TYR A 156 1.62 -1.38 -4.15
CA TYR A 156 1.95 -0.53 -5.31
C TYR A 156 0.95 0.60 -5.54
N HIS A 157 -0.32 0.38 -5.26
CA HIS A 157 -1.32 1.46 -5.38
C HIS A 157 -1.06 2.57 -4.35
N GLU A 158 -0.83 2.20 -3.10
CA GLU A 158 -0.52 3.15 -2.02
C GLU A 158 0.81 3.87 -2.28
N CYS A 159 1.80 3.18 -2.83
CA CYS A 159 3.05 3.78 -3.26
C CYS A 159 2.83 4.84 -4.36
N HIS A 160 2.00 4.53 -5.36
CA HIS A 160 1.61 5.47 -6.41
C HIS A 160 0.98 6.73 -5.80
N ASP A 161 0.02 6.57 -4.88
CA ASP A 161 -0.69 7.68 -4.24
C ASP A 161 0.24 8.60 -3.42
N VAL A 162 1.29 8.03 -2.80
CA VAL A 162 2.32 8.80 -2.07
C VAL A 162 3.26 9.55 -3.01
N LEU A 163 3.54 9.04 -4.21
CA LEU A 163 4.40 9.69 -5.19
C LEU A 163 3.70 10.85 -5.93
N GLU A 164 2.39 10.82 -6.12
CA GLU A 164 1.66 11.87 -6.85
C GLU A 164 1.87 13.29 -6.28
N PRO A 165 1.78 13.54 -4.97
CA PRO A 165 2.10 14.84 -4.39
C PRO A 165 3.55 15.28 -4.61
N LEU A 166 4.52 14.35 -4.62
CA LEU A 166 5.92 14.65 -4.93
C LEU A 166 6.07 15.08 -6.38
N TRP A 167 5.43 14.37 -7.29
CA TRP A 167 5.37 14.73 -8.71
C TRP A 167 4.75 16.11 -8.93
N GLY A 168 3.66 16.42 -8.23
CA GLY A 168 2.98 17.72 -8.32
C GLY A 168 3.88 18.89 -7.92
N ARG A 169 4.77 18.70 -6.95
CA ARG A 169 5.72 19.71 -6.46
C ARG A 169 7.02 19.78 -7.28
N SER A 170 7.33 18.76 -8.06
CA SER A 170 8.57 18.66 -8.82
C SER A 170 8.52 19.42 -10.15
N ARG A 171 9.70 19.75 -10.70
CA ARG A 171 9.88 20.43 -11.98
C ARG A 171 11.01 19.78 -12.76
N GLY A 172 11.05 20.05 -14.07
CA GLY A 172 12.13 19.62 -14.97
C GLY A 172 12.34 18.12 -14.98
N HIS A 173 13.59 17.71 -14.91
CA HIS A 173 13.98 16.28 -14.96
C HIS A 173 13.44 15.49 -13.77
N LEU A 174 13.48 16.05 -12.57
CA LEU A 174 12.95 15.41 -11.38
C LEU A 174 11.48 15.02 -11.53
N LYS A 175 10.68 15.90 -12.16
CA LYS A 175 9.27 15.61 -12.43
C LYS A 175 9.10 14.42 -13.38
N ALA A 176 9.93 14.33 -14.41
CA ALA A 176 9.90 13.21 -15.36
C ALA A 176 10.35 11.88 -14.70
N ASP A 177 11.35 11.96 -13.84
CA ASP A 177 11.87 10.78 -13.13
C ASP A 177 10.82 10.23 -12.12
N ILE A 178 10.17 11.11 -11.34
CA ILE A 178 9.06 10.72 -10.46
C ILE A 178 7.87 10.19 -11.28
N GLN A 179 7.58 10.76 -12.46
CA GLN A 179 6.59 10.21 -13.38
C GLN A 179 6.92 8.78 -13.76
N GLY A 180 8.18 8.49 -14.08
CA GLY A 180 8.64 7.13 -14.37
C GLY A 180 8.41 6.17 -13.19
N LEU A 181 8.69 6.59 -11.95
CA LEU A 181 8.41 5.80 -10.75
C LEU A 181 6.92 5.55 -10.55
N ILE A 182 6.07 6.55 -10.80
CA ILE A 182 4.60 6.43 -10.73
C ILE A 182 4.12 5.39 -11.75
N LEU A 183 4.56 5.47 -13.00
CA LEU A 183 4.22 4.51 -14.04
C LEU A 183 4.71 3.10 -13.72
N LEU A 184 5.92 3.00 -13.17
CA LEU A 184 6.50 1.73 -12.74
C LEU A 184 5.65 1.05 -11.67
N THR A 185 5.24 1.80 -10.63
CA THR A 185 4.37 1.27 -9.57
C THR A 185 2.99 0.89 -10.07
N ALA A 186 2.40 1.74 -10.94
CA ALA A 186 1.11 1.45 -11.56
C ALA A 186 1.18 0.17 -12.41
N GLY A 187 2.27 -0.06 -13.15
CA GLY A 187 2.47 -1.29 -13.91
C GLY A 187 2.48 -2.54 -13.02
N PHE A 188 3.18 -2.51 -11.87
CA PHE A 188 3.15 -3.61 -10.90
C PHE A 188 1.78 -3.79 -10.24
N HIS A 189 1.05 -2.69 -9.99
CA HIS A 189 -0.34 -2.80 -9.54
C HIS A 189 -1.23 -3.48 -10.60
N HIS A 190 -1.07 -3.14 -11.88
CA HIS A 190 -1.79 -3.80 -12.96
C HIS A 190 -1.42 -5.28 -13.11
N GLN A 191 -0.17 -5.68 -12.82
CA GLN A 191 0.19 -7.09 -12.69
C GLN A 191 -0.64 -7.75 -11.59
N GLN A 192 -0.75 -7.16 -10.40
CA GLN A 192 -1.57 -7.69 -9.30
C GLN A 192 -3.04 -7.87 -9.71
N LEU A 193 -3.58 -7.00 -10.55
CA LEU A 193 -4.94 -7.07 -11.05
C LEU A 193 -5.12 -8.00 -12.27
N HIS A 194 -4.05 -8.68 -12.73
CA HIS A 194 -4.02 -9.46 -13.96
C HIS A 194 -4.50 -8.67 -15.19
N ASN A 195 -4.12 -7.41 -15.27
CA ASN A 195 -4.39 -6.54 -16.41
C ASN A 195 -3.15 -6.42 -17.28
N ALA A 196 -2.96 -7.37 -18.21
CA ALA A 196 -1.79 -7.42 -19.09
C ALA A 196 -1.60 -6.15 -19.93
N VAL A 197 -2.68 -5.61 -20.49
CA VAL A 197 -2.62 -4.39 -21.34
C VAL A 197 -2.12 -3.19 -20.55
N GLY A 198 -2.72 -2.93 -19.38
CA GLY A 198 -2.30 -1.80 -18.53
C GLY A 198 -0.88 -1.99 -18.01
N MET A 199 -0.51 -3.21 -17.62
CA MET A 199 0.81 -3.56 -17.15
C MET A 199 1.89 -3.24 -18.20
N VAL A 200 1.74 -3.75 -19.42
CA VAL A 200 2.73 -3.60 -20.49
C VAL A 200 2.92 -2.14 -20.85
N GLY A 201 1.84 -1.39 -21.19
CA GLY A 201 1.95 0.00 -21.59
C GLY A 201 2.59 0.89 -20.50
N LEU A 202 2.22 0.69 -19.24
CA LEU A 202 2.78 1.46 -18.13
C LEU A 202 4.27 1.16 -17.91
N TRP A 203 4.70 -0.10 -18.06
CA TRP A 203 6.12 -0.43 -17.92
C TRP A 203 6.95 0.02 -19.14
N GLU A 204 6.40 -0.03 -20.37
CA GLU A 204 7.08 0.54 -21.54
C GLU A 204 7.38 2.02 -21.33
N ASP A 205 6.39 2.80 -20.90
CA ASP A 205 6.55 4.22 -20.61
C ASP A 205 7.53 4.46 -19.44
N ALA A 206 7.41 3.67 -18.35
CA ALA A 206 8.29 3.78 -17.20
C ALA A 206 9.76 3.48 -17.54
N VAL A 207 10.01 2.38 -18.26
CA VAL A 207 11.35 1.98 -18.67
C VAL A 207 11.94 3.02 -19.66
N ALA A 208 11.14 3.56 -20.58
CA ALA A 208 11.60 4.62 -21.48
C ALA A 208 12.05 5.89 -20.74
N LEU A 209 11.41 6.23 -19.61
CA LEU A 209 11.79 7.38 -18.78
C LEU A 209 12.99 7.10 -17.87
N LEU A 210 13.07 5.91 -17.29
CA LEU A 210 14.01 5.59 -16.21
C LEU A 210 15.29 4.89 -16.66
N ALA A 211 15.24 4.00 -17.67
CA ALA A 211 16.41 3.25 -18.11
C ALA A 211 17.57 4.12 -18.66
N PRO A 212 17.32 5.29 -19.29
CA PRO A 212 18.42 6.19 -19.69
C PRO A 212 19.13 6.88 -18.53
N ARG A 213 18.65 6.72 -17.29
CA ARG A 213 19.20 7.31 -16.08
C ARG A 213 20.20 6.35 -15.41
N SER A 214 20.88 6.84 -14.36
CA SER A 214 21.88 6.07 -13.61
C SER A 214 21.31 4.92 -12.76
N GLY A 215 19.98 4.78 -12.66
CA GLY A 215 19.32 3.87 -11.73
C GLY A 215 19.13 4.47 -10.32
N GLU A 216 19.66 5.66 -10.10
CA GLU A 216 19.52 6.43 -8.87
C GLU A 216 18.80 7.74 -9.14
N LEU A 217 17.92 8.11 -8.23
CA LEU A 217 17.19 9.37 -8.25
C LEU A 217 17.58 10.20 -7.03
N GLU A 218 18.32 11.26 -7.27
CA GLU A 218 18.56 12.29 -6.25
C GLU A 218 17.38 13.25 -6.17
N THR A 219 16.83 13.43 -4.97
CA THR A 219 15.71 14.32 -4.70
C THR A 219 16.00 15.19 -3.48
N PRO A 220 15.27 16.29 -3.25
CA PRO A 220 15.32 17.02 -1.99
C PRO A 220 14.91 16.16 -0.77
N TRP A 221 14.28 15.02 -0.99
CA TRP A 221 13.78 14.11 0.04
C TRP A 221 14.69 12.90 0.27
N GLY A 222 15.82 12.80 -0.41
CA GLY A 222 16.79 11.71 -0.33
C GLY A 222 17.11 11.09 -1.68
N THR A 223 17.94 10.07 -1.67
CA THR A 223 18.36 9.34 -2.87
C THR A 223 17.70 7.96 -2.89
N LEU A 224 17.11 7.60 -4.02
CA LEU A 224 16.44 6.32 -4.25
C LEU A 224 17.14 5.55 -5.35
N ASN A 225 17.60 4.33 -5.06
CA ASN A 225 18.01 3.37 -6.08
C ASN A 225 16.79 2.54 -6.51
N TYR A 226 16.47 2.60 -7.78
CA TYR A 226 15.33 1.90 -8.41
C TYR A 226 15.76 0.91 -9.50
N THR A 227 17.07 0.66 -9.64
CA THR A 227 17.64 -0.21 -10.68
C THR A 227 16.97 -1.58 -10.74
N ALA A 228 16.88 -2.25 -9.60
CA ALA A 228 16.27 -3.59 -9.52
C ALA A 228 14.79 -3.60 -9.96
N ALA A 229 14.06 -2.51 -9.73
CA ALA A 229 12.67 -2.42 -10.15
C ALA A 229 12.51 -2.21 -11.66
N VAL A 230 13.39 -1.40 -12.28
CA VAL A 230 13.42 -1.21 -13.75
C VAL A 230 13.84 -2.51 -14.44
N GLU A 231 14.85 -3.22 -13.94
CA GLU A 231 15.28 -4.52 -14.45
C GLU A 231 14.15 -5.57 -14.34
N ALA A 232 13.43 -5.57 -13.21
CA ALA A 232 12.28 -6.45 -13.01
C ALA A 232 11.13 -6.16 -13.99
N ALA A 233 10.86 -4.89 -14.31
CA ALA A 233 9.88 -4.50 -15.31
C ALA A 233 10.34 -4.90 -16.72
N SER A 234 11.60 -4.61 -17.07
CA SER A 234 12.19 -4.97 -18.37
C SER A 234 12.17 -6.48 -18.62
N THR A 235 12.49 -7.28 -17.59
CA THR A 235 12.41 -8.75 -17.66
C THR A 235 10.98 -9.23 -17.95
N ARG A 236 9.98 -8.59 -17.35
CA ARG A 236 8.57 -8.90 -17.58
C ARG A 236 8.09 -8.46 -18.96
N LEU A 237 8.53 -7.32 -19.44
CA LEU A 237 8.26 -6.88 -20.80
C LEU A 237 8.81 -7.87 -21.83
N ALA A 238 10.07 -8.31 -21.67
CA ALA A 238 10.66 -9.33 -22.51
C ALA A 238 9.89 -10.66 -22.46
N TRP A 239 9.40 -11.04 -21.26
CA TRP A 239 8.56 -12.24 -21.11
C TRP A 239 7.21 -12.10 -21.82
N MET A 240 6.64 -10.88 -21.88
CA MET A 240 5.36 -10.58 -22.55
C MET A 240 5.50 -10.46 -24.09
N GLU A 241 6.70 -10.36 -24.62
CA GLU A 241 6.90 -10.21 -26.06
C GLU A 241 6.23 -11.34 -26.84
N GLY A 242 5.44 -10.98 -27.85
CA GLY A 242 4.68 -11.94 -28.67
C GLY A 242 3.48 -12.61 -27.98
N LYS A 243 3.15 -12.23 -26.76
CA LYS A 243 1.97 -12.72 -26.04
C LYS A 243 0.78 -11.76 -26.15
N ASP A 244 -0.41 -12.31 -26.01
CA ASP A 244 -1.65 -11.53 -26.06
C ASP A 244 -2.13 -11.10 -24.66
N ARG A 245 -3.23 -10.31 -24.68
CA ARG A 245 -3.84 -9.77 -23.45
C ARG A 245 -4.46 -10.85 -22.53
N ASP A 246 -4.76 -12.01 -23.06
CA ASP A 246 -5.43 -13.10 -22.35
C ASP A 246 -4.41 -14.12 -21.81
N THR A 247 -3.09 -13.82 -21.97
CA THR A 247 -2.01 -14.65 -21.45
C THR A 247 -2.13 -14.80 -19.94
N ASP A 248 -1.94 -16.05 -19.46
CA ASP A 248 -1.83 -16.29 -18.01
C ASP A 248 -0.56 -15.63 -17.46
N LEU A 249 -0.74 -14.71 -16.51
CA LEU A 249 0.34 -13.96 -15.88
C LEU A 249 0.92 -14.68 -14.64
N ALA A 250 0.45 -15.88 -14.30
CA ALA A 250 0.94 -16.61 -13.14
C ALA A 250 2.48 -16.79 -13.13
N PRO A 251 3.16 -17.08 -14.28
CA PRO A 251 4.62 -17.21 -14.30
C PRO A 251 5.38 -15.93 -13.94
N LEU A 252 4.77 -14.75 -14.02
CA LEU A 252 5.41 -13.48 -13.64
C LEU A 252 5.70 -13.38 -12.14
N TRP A 253 4.98 -14.16 -11.31
CA TRP A 253 5.19 -14.17 -9.86
C TRP A 253 6.47 -14.93 -9.45
N ASP A 254 7.01 -15.75 -10.34
CA ASP A 254 8.26 -16.47 -10.12
C ASP A 254 9.50 -15.67 -10.56
N LEU A 255 9.30 -14.57 -11.29
CA LEU A 255 10.37 -13.66 -11.66
C LEU A 255 10.84 -12.83 -10.44
N PRO A 256 12.08 -12.29 -10.49
CA PRO A 256 12.63 -11.49 -9.40
C PRO A 256 11.67 -10.37 -9.00
N ARG A 257 11.49 -10.23 -7.68
CA ARG A 257 10.66 -9.18 -7.11
C ARG A 257 11.35 -7.82 -7.29
N PRO A 258 10.63 -6.78 -7.72
CA PRO A 258 11.19 -5.44 -7.72
C PRO A 258 11.41 -4.93 -6.30
N THR A 259 12.48 -4.20 -6.08
CA THR A 259 12.79 -3.53 -4.82
C THR A 259 13.34 -2.13 -5.07
N TRP A 260 13.14 -1.25 -4.11
CA TRP A 260 13.76 0.06 -4.02
C TRP A 260 14.64 0.15 -2.79
N GLU A 261 15.78 0.82 -2.92
CA GLU A 261 16.69 1.09 -1.82
C GLU A 261 16.82 2.60 -1.61
N LEU A 262 16.66 3.04 -0.37
CA LEU A 262 17.02 4.39 0.05
C LEU A 262 18.51 4.38 0.42
N LEU A 263 19.24 5.34 -0.14
CA LEU A 263 20.67 5.53 0.06
C LEU A 263 20.97 6.65 1.07
#